data_810789583cdd1705d3f77b32e37fe1fd
#
_entry.id   810789583cdd1705d3f77b32e37fe1fd
#
_cell.length_a   1.000
_cell.length_b   1.000
_cell.length_c   1.000
_cell.angle_alpha   90.00
_cell.angle_beta   90.00
_cell.angle_gamma   90.00
#
_symmetry.space_group_name_H-M   'P 1'
#
loop_
_entity.id
_entity.type
_entity.pdbx_description
1 polymer ?
#
loop_
_entity_poly.entity_id
_entity_poly.type
_entity_poly.pdbx_seq_one_letter_code
_entity_poly.pdbx_strand_id
1 'polypeptide(L)'
;MNDFSLSNKVKAGYGIGDFAICLYWSGVGLYLLYFYTDVVGISPFLAGWIYALGIAWDAITDPFMGYLAERTRTKMGSYRPYMFYGSFPLAFSFALLFWAPPFEGNLLFLFLLVVNIFHRSCFTIVSVPYSSLTARMTDDSDERTKLTTARMIGASFGTLAMSALGFPLIAWYGQGNEALGFVFLGSISGFIAVIILGVTIKSVRERKFELKKEKLPSFNKVAKSVANNYPFWIVFCSILILGATAIMFNKNLIYFVKYSLNMHDYHCLLYTSDAADDPT
;
A
#
# COMPACT_ATOMS: atom_id res chain seq x y z
N MET A 1 -11.57 -24.95 27.60
CA MET A 1 -10.78 -24.15 26.68
C MET A 1 -11.11 -24.62 25.27
N ASN A 2 -12.01 -23.93 24.57
CA ASN A 2 -12.33 -24.30 23.18
C ASN A 2 -11.18 -23.78 22.30
N ASP A 3 -10.45 -24.71 21.75
CA ASP A 3 -9.32 -24.47 20.86
C ASP A 3 -9.83 -23.93 19.51
N PHE A 4 -10.11 -22.62 19.45
CA PHE A 4 -10.50 -21.93 18.22
C PHE A 4 -9.26 -21.56 17.41
N SER A 5 -8.44 -22.55 17.06
CA SER A 5 -7.34 -22.33 16.15
C SER A 5 -7.89 -22.08 14.73
N LEU A 6 -7.48 -20.98 14.11
CA LEU A 6 -7.79 -20.71 12.71
C LEU A 6 -7.05 -21.71 11.83
N SER A 7 -7.72 -22.25 10.81
CA SER A 7 -7.06 -23.20 9.90
C SER A 7 -5.91 -22.52 9.13
N ASN A 8 -4.88 -23.28 8.80
CA ASN A 8 -3.72 -22.76 8.04
C ASN A 8 -4.13 -22.17 6.69
N LYS A 9 -5.20 -22.69 6.06
CA LYS A 9 -5.76 -22.13 4.82
C LYS A 9 -6.28 -20.71 5.01
N VAL A 10 -6.93 -20.41 6.14
CA VAL A 10 -7.41 -19.07 6.46
C VAL A 10 -6.24 -18.13 6.72
N LYS A 11 -5.22 -18.57 7.47
CA LYS A 11 -4.02 -17.77 7.76
C LYS A 11 -3.25 -17.43 6.48
N ALA A 12 -3.02 -18.42 5.62
CA ALA A 12 -2.36 -18.24 4.33
C ALA A 12 -3.20 -17.34 3.41
N GLY A 13 -4.52 -17.57 3.31
CA GLY A 13 -5.42 -16.76 2.50
C GLY A 13 -5.55 -15.32 2.99
N TYR A 14 -5.35 -15.06 4.30
CA TYR A 14 -5.25 -13.72 4.84
C TYR A 14 -3.88 -13.11 4.53
N GLY A 15 -2.79 -13.84 4.77
CA GLY A 15 -1.43 -13.37 4.54
C GLY A 15 -1.15 -12.97 3.09
N ILE A 16 -1.70 -13.71 2.12
CA ILE A 16 -1.53 -13.38 0.71
C ILE A 16 -2.18 -12.03 0.32
N GLY A 17 -3.13 -11.53 1.10
CA GLY A 17 -3.70 -10.20 0.91
C GLY A 17 -2.67 -9.08 1.07
N ASP A 18 -1.71 -9.23 1.99
CA ASP A 18 -0.62 -8.26 2.15
C ASP A 18 0.35 -8.25 0.96
N PHE A 19 0.48 -9.36 0.23
CA PHE A 19 1.20 -9.33 -1.05
C PHE A 19 0.58 -8.31 -2.00
N ALA A 20 -0.74 -8.33 -2.17
CA ALA A 20 -1.44 -7.37 -3.05
C ALA A 20 -1.32 -5.92 -2.54
N ILE A 21 -1.48 -5.71 -1.23
CA ILE A 21 -1.33 -4.38 -0.62
C ILE A 21 0.09 -3.85 -0.82
N CYS A 22 1.11 -4.72 -0.64
CA CYS A 22 2.51 -4.34 -0.79
C CYS A 22 2.94 -4.17 -2.25
N LEU A 23 2.29 -4.80 -3.22
CA LEU A 23 2.49 -4.45 -4.63
C LEU A 23 2.18 -2.96 -4.87
N TYR A 24 1.03 -2.48 -4.42
CA TYR A 24 0.66 -1.06 -4.57
C TYR A 24 1.59 -0.15 -3.78
N TRP A 25 1.81 -0.48 -2.50
CA TRP A 25 2.65 0.34 -1.61
C TRP A 25 4.08 0.48 -2.13
N SER A 26 4.70 -0.64 -2.52
CA SER A 26 6.07 -0.64 -3.05
C SER A 26 6.16 -0.01 -4.43
N GLY A 27 5.14 -0.19 -5.28
CA GLY A 27 5.07 0.47 -6.58
C GLY A 27 5.06 2.00 -6.46
N VAL A 28 4.21 2.54 -5.58
CA VAL A 28 4.20 3.97 -5.26
C VAL A 28 5.52 4.39 -4.58
N GLY A 29 6.00 3.55 -3.65
CA GLY A 29 7.22 3.81 -2.89
C GLY A 29 8.47 3.92 -3.76
N LEU A 30 8.68 2.99 -4.65
CA LEU A 30 9.89 2.88 -5.47
C LEU A 30 9.82 3.74 -6.73
N TYR A 31 8.69 3.72 -7.44
CA TYR A 31 8.64 4.17 -8.83
C TYR A 31 7.94 5.50 -9.05
N LEU A 32 7.00 5.90 -8.19
CA LEU A 32 6.15 7.06 -8.50
C LEU A 32 6.93 8.37 -8.62
N LEU A 33 7.89 8.60 -7.72
CA LEU A 33 8.68 9.83 -7.77
C LEU A 33 9.55 9.86 -9.04
N TYR A 34 10.21 8.76 -9.36
CA TYR A 34 10.98 8.60 -10.59
C TYR A 34 10.12 8.80 -11.84
N PHE A 35 8.94 8.17 -11.88
CA PHE A 35 7.99 8.35 -12.99
C PHE A 35 7.61 9.82 -13.19
N TYR A 36 7.33 10.55 -12.12
CA TYR A 36 6.96 11.96 -12.22
C TYR A 36 8.10 12.85 -12.71
N THR A 37 9.33 12.62 -12.23
CA THR A 37 10.48 13.47 -12.56
C THR A 37 11.15 13.12 -13.88
N ASP A 38 11.41 11.84 -14.11
CA ASP A 38 12.25 11.37 -15.22
C ASP A 38 11.44 10.94 -16.45
N VAL A 39 10.21 10.44 -16.26
CA VAL A 39 9.36 10.00 -17.39
C VAL A 39 8.37 11.10 -17.80
N VAL A 40 7.68 11.71 -16.83
CA VAL A 40 6.70 12.77 -17.10
C VAL A 40 7.39 14.14 -17.21
N GLY A 41 8.53 14.33 -16.53
CA GLY A 41 9.37 15.54 -16.66
C GLY A 41 8.92 16.72 -15.80
N ILE A 42 8.14 16.51 -14.72
CA ILE A 42 7.83 17.59 -13.78
C ILE A 42 9.03 17.85 -12.84
N SER A 43 9.17 19.07 -12.34
CA SER A 43 10.24 19.39 -11.41
C SER A 43 10.14 18.55 -10.12
N PRO A 44 11.29 18.12 -9.53
CA PRO A 44 11.30 17.37 -8.28
C PRO A 44 10.56 18.09 -7.13
N PHE A 45 10.55 19.42 -7.14
CA PHE A 45 9.83 20.23 -6.16
C PHE A 45 8.31 20.02 -6.28
N LEU A 46 7.75 20.06 -7.48
CA LEU A 46 6.32 19.82 -7.72
C LEU A 46 5.94 18.35 -7.42
N ALA A 47 6.78 17.40 -7.83
CA ALA A 47 6.59 15.99 -7.50
C ALA A 47 6.57 15.76 -5.98
N GLY A 48 7.47 16.42 -5.24
CA GLY A 48 7.49 16.39 -3.77
C GLY A 48 6.21 16.94 -3.15
N TRP A 49 5.64 18.03 -3.69
CA TRP A 49 4.37 18.57 -3.22
C TRP A 49 3.19 17.63 -3.47
N ILE A 50 3.11 16.99 -4.65
CA ILE A 50 2.07 16.00 -4.94
C ILE A 50 2.14 14.86 -3.90
N TYR A 51 3.35 14.41 -3.58
CA TYR A 51 3.58 13.36 -2.60
C TYR A 51 3.17 13.77 -1.18
N ALA A 52 3.59 14.97 -0.76
CA ALA A 52 3.29 15.52 0.57
C ALA A 52 1.79 15.74 0.78
N LEU A 53 1.10 16.32 -0.21
CA LEU A 53 -0.35 16.52 -0.17
C LEU A 53 -1.10 15.18 -0.13
N GLY A 54 -0.60 14.16 -0.83
CA GLY A 54 -1.15 12.81 -0.75
C GLY A 54 -1.03 12.21 0.65
N ILE A 55 0.12 12.34 1.32
CA ILE A 55 0.30 11.86 2.70
C ILE A 55 -0.62 12.63 3.67
N ALA A 56 -0.76 13.94 3.49
CA ALA A 56 -1.68 14.74 4.30
C ALA A 56 -3.15 14.30 4.10
N TRP A 57 -3.50 13.89 2.88
CA TRP A 57 -4.81 13.32 2.58
C TRP A 57 -5.06 12.00 3.31
N ASP A 58 -4.08 11.09 3.33
CA ASP A 58 -4.18 9.82 4.07
C ASP A 58 -4.42 10.05 5.55
N ALA A 59 -3.75 11.04 6.17
CA ALA A 59 -3.93 11.36 7.58
C ALA A 59 -5.39 11.72 7.95
N ILE A 60 -6.17 12.20 6.98
CA ILE A 60 -7.59 12.53 7.14
C ILE A 60 -8.48 11.32 6.80
N THR A 61 -8.17 10.65 5.70
CA THR A 61 -9.05 9.60 5.15
C THR A 61 -8.92 8.27 5.87
N ASP A 62 -7.76 7.91 6.39
CA ASP A 62 -7.55 6.64 7.10
C ASP A 62 -8.40 6.51 8.38
N PRO A 63 -8.40 7.51 9.30
CA PRO A 63 -9.28 7.48 10.47
C PRO A 63 -10.77 7.50 10.10
N PHE A 64 -11.12 8.27 9.05
CA PHE A 64 -12.50 8.33 8.56
C PHE A 64 -12.97 6.98 8.01
N MET A 65 -12.12 6.32 7.22
CA MET A 65 -12.44 5.00 6.66
C MET A 65 -12.55 3.93 7.75
N GLY A 66 -11.66 3.95 8.74
CA GLY A 66 -11.75 3.07 9.92
C GLY A 66 -13.08 3.22 10.65
N TYR A 67 -13.49 4.47 10.91
CA TYR A 67 -14.76 4.78 11.54
C TYR A 67 -15.97 4.33 10.71
N LEU A 68 -15.93 4.50 9.39
CA LEU A 68 -16.99 4.11 8.48
C LEU A 68 -17.11 2.58 8.39
N ALA A 69 -16.00 1.89 8.22
CA ALA A 69 -15.95 0.44 8.09
C ALA A 69 -16.47 -0.26 9.36
N GLU A 70 -16.16 0.26 10.54
CA GLU A 70 -16.63 -0.30 11.80
C GLU A 70 -18.15 -0.23 11.97
N ARG A 71 -18.78 0.78 11.39
CA ARG A 71 -20.24 1.00 11.44
C ARG A 71 -21.01 0.25 10.38
N THR A 72 -20.35 -0.18 9.34
CA THR A 72 -20.98 -0.86 8.20
C THR A 72 -21.46 -2.25 8.60
N ARG A 73 -22.65 -2.61 8.17
CA ARG A 73 -23.28 -3.91 8.40
C ARG A 73 -23.84 -4.43 7.09
N THR A 74 -23.22 -5.44 6.53
CA THR A 74 -23.69 -6.10 5.31
C THR A 74 -23.74 -7.62 5.48
N LYS A 75 -24.36 -8.30 4.50
CA LYS A 75 -24.36 -9.78 4.45
C LYS A 75 -22.94 -10.35 4.31
N MET A 76 -21.99 -9.58 3.75
CA MET A 76 -20.59 -9.98 3.59
C MET A 76 -19.73 -9.69 4.84
N GLY A 77 -20.25 -8.98 5.83
CA GLY A 77 -19.52 -8.48 6.99
C GLY A 77 -19.39 -6.95 7.00
N SER A 78 -18.50 -6.44 7.84
CA SER A 78 -18.24 -5.00 7.98
C SER A 78 -17.12 -4.51 7.06
N TYR A 79 -16.06 -5.27 6.90
CA TYR A 79 -14.82 -4.88 6.22
C TYR A 79 -14.70 -5.46 4.81
N ARG A 80 -15.13 -6.71 4.60
CA ARG A 80 -15.03 -7.43 3.32
C ARG A 80 -15.68 -6.72 2.13
N PRO A 81 -16.84 -6.03 2.26
CA PRO A 81 -17.43 -5.30 1.14
C PRO A 81 -16.51 -4.20 0.59
N TYR A 82 -15.85 -3.46 1.48
CA TYR A 82 -14.93 -2.39 1.07
C TYR A 82 -13.73 -2.94 0.31
N MET A 83 -13.16 -4.05 0.78
CA MET A 83 -12.08 -4.74 0.08
C MET A 83 -12.52 -5.23 -1.31
N PHE A 84 -13.73 -5.79 -1.42
CA PHE A 84 -14.24 -6.32 -2.69
C PHE A 84 -14.53 -5.21 -3.69
N TYR A 85 -15.38 -4.25 -3.33
CA TYR A 85 -15.75 -3.18 -4.25
C TYR A 85 -14.62 -2.18 -4.45
N GLY A 86 -13.77 -1.96 -3.46
CA GLY A 86 -12.63 -1.06 -3.53
C GLY A 86 -11.46 -1.60 -4.35
N SER A 87 -11.33 -2.93 -4.53
CA SER A 87 -10.23 -3.51 -5.30
C SER A 87 -10.24 -3.11 -6.78
N PHE A 88 -11.40 -2.96 -7.39
CA PHE A 88 -11.54 -2.57 -8.80
C PHE A 88 -11.10 -1.12 -9.06
N PRO A 89 -11.66 -0.10 -8.35
CA PRO A 89 -11.19 1.27 -8.53
C PRO A 89 -9.75 1.45 -8.08
N LEU A 90 -9.25 0.67 -7.11
CA LEU A 90 -7.84 0.68 -6.73
C LEU A 90 -6.94 0.23 -7.87
N ALA A 91 -7.26 -0.88 -8.55
CA ALA A 91 -6.50 -1.35 -9.70
C ALA A 91 -6.51 -0.35 -10.84
N PHE A 92 -7.68 0.23 -11.15
CA PHE A 92 -7.80 1.26 -12.17
C PHE A 92 -6.99 2.52 -11.83
N SER A 93 -7.09 2.99 -10.59
CA SER A 93 -6.34 4.17 -10.13
C SER A 93 -4.84 3.96 -10.15
N PHE A 94 -4.37 2.73 -9.89
CA PHE A 94 -2.95 2.40 -9.94
C PHE A 94 -2.41 2.41 -11.37
N ALA A 95 -3.15 1.87 -12.33
CA ALA A 95 -2.79 1.99 -13.75
C ALA A 95 -2.78 3.46 -14.21
N LEU A 96 -3.78 4.24 -13.77
CA LEU A 96 -3.88 5.66 -14.09
C LEU A 96 -2.75 6.49 -13.44
N LEU A 97 -2.25 6.09 -12.29
CA LEU A 97 -1.17 6.76 -11.57
C LEU A 97 0.14 6.77 -12.38
N PHE A 98 0.35 5.73 -13.19
CA PHE A 98 1.52 5.57 -14.06
C PHE A 98 1.22 5.89 -15.53
N TRP A 99 0.16 6.62 -15.80
CA TRP A 99 -0.14 7.14 -17.13
C TRP A 99 0.41 8.55 -17.30
N ALA A 100 1.23 8.75 -18.33
CA ALA A 100 1.75 10.06 -18.73
C ALA A 100 0.75 10.75 -19.67
N PRO A 101 -0.04 11.73 -19.21
CA PRO A 101 -1.02 12.39 -20.06
C PRO A 101 -0.35 13.43 -20.96
N PRO A 102 -0.96 13.80 -22.11
CA PRO A 102 -0.44 14.83 -23.00
C PRO A 102 -0.79 16.24 -22.51
N PHE A 103 -0.56 16.52 -21.21
CA PHE A 103 -0.79 17.82 -20.60
C PHE A 103 0.53 18.49 -20.25
N GLU A 104 0.52 19.82 -20.13
CA GLU A 104 1.69 20.60 -19.77
C GLU A 104 1.40 21.62 -18.66
N GLY A 105 2.43 22.09 -18.00
CA GLY A 105 2.36 23.15 -17.01
C GLY A 105 1.44 22.84 -15.83
N ASN A 106 0.59 23.82 -15.46
CA ASN A 106 -0.28 23.73 -14.30
C ASN A 106 -1.36 22.64 -14.44
N LEU A 107 -1.80 22.35 -15.67
CA LEU A 107 -2.80 21.32 -15.91
C LEU A 107 -2.23 19.92 -15.65
N LEU A 108 -0.98 19.69 -16.05
CA LEU A 108 -0.27 18.45 -15.76
C LEU A 108 -0.14 18.23 -14.23
N PHE A 109 0.32 19.28 -13.51
CA PHE A 109 0.44 19.23 -12.05
C PHE A 109 -0.90 18.87 -11.38
N LEU A 110 -1.98 19.57 -11.77
CA LEU A 110 -3.32 19.34 -11.22
C LEU A 110 -3.81 17.93 -11.52
N PHE A 111 -3.61 17.44 -12.73
CA PHE A 111 -3.97 16.07 -13.11
C PHE A 111 -3.25 15.04 -12.23
N LEU A 112 -1.94 15.12 -12.12
CA LEU A 112 -1.13 14.19 -11.32
C LEU A 112 -1.52 14.24 -9.84
N LEU A 113 -1.80 15.43 -9.30
CA LEU A 113 -2.28 15.60 -7.93
C LEU A 113 -3.64 14.92 -7.73
N VAL A 114 -4.60 15.16 -8.62
CA VAL A 114 -5.95 14.56 -8.53
C VAL A 114 -5.88 13.03 -8.63
N VAL A 115 -5.09 12.50 -9.57
CA VAL A 115 -4.90 11.06 -9.72
C VAL A 115 -4.22 10.45 -8.49
N ASN A 116 -3.23 11.13 -7.91
CA ASN A 116 -2.58 10.67 -6.68
C ASN A 116 -3.56 10.62 -5.51
N ILE A 117 -4.35 11.66 -5.29
CA ILE A 117 -5.38 11.72 -4.24
C ILE A 117 -6.45 10.64 -4.48
N PHE A 118 -6.89 10.45 -5.71
CA PHE A 118 -7.85 9.41 -6.07
C PHE A 118 -7.30 8.01 -5.75
N HIS A 119 -6.06 7.72 -6.17
CA HIS A 119 -5.41 6.44 -5.88
C HIS A 119 -5.29 6.20 -4.37
N ARG A 120 -4.83 7.19 -3.60
CA ARG A 120 -4.72 7.08 -2.14
C ARG A 120 -6.08 6.82 -1.48
N SER A 121 -7.13 7.51 -1.91
CA SER A 121 -8.49 7.25 -1.42
C SER A 121 -8.94 5.82 -1.70
N CYS A 122 -8.69 5.30 -2.90
CA CYS A 122 -8.99 3.89 -3.24
C CYS A 122 -8.15 2.92 -2.41
N PHE A 123 -6.87 3.23 -2.17
CA PHE A 123 -5.98 2.43 -1.34
C PHE A 123 -6.46 2.37 0.11
N THR A 124 -6.81 3.50 0.70
CA THR A 124 -7.38 3.60 2.07
C THR A 124 -8.66 2.76 2.21
N ILE A 125 -9.56 2.79 1.21
CA ILE A 125 -10.80 2.00 1.21
C ILE A 125 -10.52 0.49 1.30
N VAL A 126 -9.40 0.01 0.79
CA VAL A 126 -9.03 -1.41 0.81
C VAL A 126 -8.12 -1.74 1.99
N SER A 127 -7.05 -0.95 2.21
CA SER A 127 -5.98 -1.25 3.17
C SER A 127 -6.44 -1.12 4.63
N VAL A 128 -7.24 -0.11 4.96
CA VAL A 128 -7.71 0.10 6.33
C VAL A 128 -8.67 -1.00 6.79
N PRO A 129 -9.72 -1.39 6.02
CA PRO A 129 -10.54 -2.54 6.36
C PRO A 129 -9.76 -3.85 6.41
N TYR A 130 -8.81 -4.07 5.49
CA TYR A 130 -7.97 -5.26 5.49
C TYR A 130 -7.15 -5.36 6.79
N SER A 131 -6.47 -4.30 7.19
CA SER A 131 -5.68 -4.27 8.42
C SER A 131 -6.53 -4.45 9.68
N SER A 132 -7.73 -3.89 9.70
CA SER A 132 -8.69 -4.01 10.81
C SER A 132 -9.27 -5.42 10.96
N LEU A 133 -9.20 -6.23 9.90
CA LEU A 133 -9.77 -7.58 9.88
C LEU A 133 -9.09 -8.52 10.90
N THR A 134 -7.80 -8.35 11.17
CA THR A 134 -7.04 -9.15 12.15
C THR A 134 -7.75 -9.18 13.51
N ALA A 135 -8.18 -8.03 13.99
CA ALA A 135 -8.87 -7.90 15.27
C ALA A 135 -10.29 -8.52 15.27
N ARG A 136 -10.87 -8.74 14.08
CA ARG A 136 -12.22 -9.34 13.92
C ARG A 136 -12.19 -10.83 13.63
N MET A 137 -11.03 -11.39 13.33
CA MET A 137 -10.89 -12.82 13.05
C MET A 137 -10.73 -13.65 14.31
N THR A 138 -10.02 -13.14 15.33
CA THR A 138 -9.74 -13.86 16.56
C THR A 138 -9.51 -12.92 17.74
N ASP A 139 -9.88 -13.37 18.94
CA ASP A 139 -9.57 -12.69 20.22
C ASP A 139 -8.31 -13.27 20.86
N ASP A 140 -7.84 -14.43 20.38
CA ASP A 140 -6.65 -15.12 20.87
C ASP A 140 -5.39 -14.41 20.41
N SER A 141 -4.47 -14.11 21.36
CA SER A 141 -3.23 -13.39 21.12
C SER A 141 -2.26 -14.18 20.24
N ASP A 142 -2.17 -15.51 20.43
CA ASP A 142 -1.27 -16.37 19.69
C ASP A 142 -1.72 -16.50 18.23
N GLU A 143 -3.03 -16.62 18.02
CA GLU A 143 -3.61 -16.66 16.69
C GLU A 143 -3.45 -15.30 15.97
N ARG A 144 -3.55 -14.16 16.67
CA ARG A 144 -3.23 -12.84 16.12
C ARG A 144 -1.77 -12.76 15.68
N THR A 145 -0.85 -13.26 16.49
CA THR A 145 0.58 -13.31 16.15
C THR A 145 0.82 -14.13 14.89
N LYS A 146 0.21 -15.32 14.77
CA LYS A 146 0.30 -16.17 13.57
C LYS A 146 -0.28 -15.49 12.33
N LEU A 147 -1.40 -14.76 12.46
CA LEU A 147 -1.98 -13.98 11.36
C LEU A 147 -1.05 -12.85 10.93
N THR A 148 -0.45 -12.13 11.90
CA THR A 148 0.51 -11.06 11.61
C THR A 148 1.78 -11.61 10.95
N THR A 149 2.28 -12.77 11.38
CA THR A 149 3.41 -13.45 10.73
C THR A 149 3.08 -13.80 9.28
N ALA A 150 1.90 -14.36 9.01
CA ALA A 150 1.47 -14.68 7.65
C ALA A 150 1.37 -13.41 6.77
N ARG A 151 0.89 -12.30 7.33
CA ARG A 151 0.87 -10.99 6.66
C ARG A 151 2.28 -10.50 6.33
N MET A 152 3.21 -10.54 7.29
CA MET A 152 4.59 -10.11 7.08
C MET A 152 5.27 -10.90 5.97
N ILE A 153 5.05 -12.22 5.90
CA ILE A 153 5.54 -13.07 4.81
C ILE A 153 4.95 -12.60 3.48
N GLY A 154 3.64 -12.43 3.39
CA GLY A 154 2.98 -11.93 2.18
C GLY A 154 3.49 -10.56 1.75
N ALA A 155 3.66 -9.64 2.70
CA ALA A 155 4.19 -8.30 2.48
C ALA A 155 5.62 -8.34 1.90
N SER A 156 6.49 -9.16 2.49
CA SER A 156 7.87 -9.32 2.02
C SER A 156 7.92 -9.83 0.57
N PHE A 157 7.13 -10.85 0.25
CA PHE A 157 7.05 -11.34 -1.13
C PHE A 157 6.45 -10.31 -2.10
N GLY A 158 5.47 -9.52 -1.69
CA GLY A 158 4.90 -8.45 -2.51
C GLY A 158 5.91 -7.35 -2.80
N THR A 159 6.66 -6.93 -1.77
CA THR A 159 7.73 -5.93 -1.91
C THR A 159 8.87 -6.45 -2.81
N LEU A 160 9.33 -7.69 -2.58
CA LEU A 160 10.35 -8.32 -3.42
C LEU A 160 9.90 -8.47 -4.87
N ALA A 161 8.66 -8.90 -5.11
CA ALA A 161 8.13 -9.02 -6.46
C ALA A 161 8.12 -7.67 -7.17
N MET A 162 7.67 -6.59 -6.53
CA MET A 162 7.65 -5.27 -7.13
C MET A 162 9.06 -4.74 -7.38
N SER A 163 9.99 -4.88 -6.43
CA SER A 163 11.37 -4.38 -6.60
C SER A 163 12.16 -5.19 -7.63
N ALA A 164 12.02 -6.51 -7.64
CA ALA A 164 12.77 -7.40 -8.54
C ALA A 164 12.23 -7.40 -9.97
N LEU A 165 10.89 -7.36 -10.13
CA LEU A 165 10.26 -7.51 -11.44
C LEU A 165 9.84 -6.18 -12.07
N GLY A 166 9.77 -5.09 -11.30
CA GLY A 166 9.22 -3.83 -11.78
C GLY A 166 9.97 -3.26 -12.98
N PHE A 167 11.26 -2.97 -12.87
CA PHE A 167 12.06 -2.47 -13.99
C PHE A 167 12.20 -3.47 -15.14
N PRO A 168 12.45 -4.78 -14.93
CA PRO A 168 12.41 -5.75 -16.02
C PRO A 168 11.10 -5.75 -16.80
N LEU A 169 9.97 -5.63 -16.14
CA LEU A 169 8.66 -5.54 -16.82
C LEU A 169 8.49 -4.23 -17.59
N ILE A 170 8.94 -3.11 -17.03
CA ILE A 170 8.94 -1.80 -17.71
C ILE A 170 9.77 -1.86 -18.97
N ALA A 171 11.01 -2.39 -18.88
CA ALA A 171 11.93 -2.49 -20.02
C ALA A 171 11.40 -3.47 -21.08
N TRP A 172 10.91 -4.63 -20.66
CA TRP A 172 10.42 -5.68 -21.57
C TRP A 172 9.22 -5.21 -22.39
N TYR A 173 8.25 -4.57 -21.77
CA TYR A 173 7.05 -4.11 -22.48
C TYR A 173 7.25 -2.76 -23.17
N GLY A 174 8.00 -1.86 -22.53
CA GLY A 174 8.21 -0.50 -23.03
C GLY A 174 9.07 -0.43 -24.29
N GLN A 175 9.98 -1.40 -24.49
CA GLN A 175 10.88 -1.47 -25.69
C GLN A 175 11.50 -0.13 -26.06
N GLY A 176 11.97 0.62 -25.06
CA GLY A 176 12.52 1.96 -25.20
C GLY A 176 11.55 3.12 -24.91
N ASN A 177 10.25 2.85 -24.75
CA ASN A 177 9.27 3.82 -24.26
C ASN A 177 8.91 3.52 -22.80
N GLU A 178 9.60 4.17 -21.86
CA GLU A 178 9.39 3.94 -20.44
C GLU A 178 7.94 4.24 -20.01
N ALA A 179 7.28 5.25 -20.59
CA ALA A 179 5.91 5.61 -20.24
C ALA A 179 4.93 4.45 -20.51
N LEU A 180 5.09 3.75 -21.64
CA LEU A 180 4.29 2.55 -21.93
C LEU A 180 4.61 1.40 -20.98
N GLY A 181 5.87 1.23 -20.62
CA GLY A 181 6.31 0.23 -19.64
C GLY A 181 5.68 0.46 -18.27
N PHE A 182 5.61 1.70 -17.81
CA PHE A 182 4.99 2.07 -16.54
C PHE A 182 3.47 1.84 -16.52
N VAL A 183 2.76 2.17 -17.59
CA VAL A 183 1.32 1.87 -17.72
C VAL A 183 1.09 0.37 -17.68
N PHE A 184 1.94 -0.41 -18.33
CA PHE A 184 1.85 -1.87 -18.29
C PHE A 184 2.09 -2.41 -16.87
N LEU A 185 3.15 -1.94 -16.19
CA LEU A 185 3.44 -2.32 -14.80
C LEU A 185 2.24 -2.03 -13.88
N GLY A 186 1.67 -0.83 -13.98
CA GLY A 186 0.51 -0.44 -13.19
C GLY A 186 -0.71 -1.33 -13.47
N SER A 187 -0.98 -1.62 -14.74
CA SER A 187 -2.12 -2.42 -15.17
C SER A 187 -2.01 -3.88 -14.74
N ILE A 188 -0.84 -4.53 -14.98
CA ILE A 188 -0.63 -5.94 -14.63
C ILE A 188 -0.60 -6.15 -13.12
N SER A 189 0.05 -5.26 -12.38
CA SER A 189 0.09 -5.32 -10.92
C SER A 189 -1.30 -5.11 -10.32
N GLY A 190 -2.08 -4.16 -10.86
CA GLY A 190 -3.46 -3.95 -10.47
C GLY A 190 -4.33 -5.18 -10.71
N PHE A 191 -4.21 -5.81 -11.87
CA PHE A 191 -4.96 -7.02 -12.21
C PHE A 191 -4.62 -8.19 -11.28
N ILE A 192 -3.33 -8.44 -11.03
CA ILE A 192 -2.87 -9.48 -10.10
C ILE A 192 -3.41 -9.21 -8.69
N ALA A 193 -3.35 -7.97 -8.23
CA ALA A 193 -3.81 -7.59 -6.91
C ALA A 193 -5.33 -7.80 -6.74
N VAL A 194 -6.16 -7.52 -7.74
CA VAL A 194 -7.61 -7.81 -7.70
C VAL A 194 -7.87 -9.30 -7.51
N ILE A 195 -7.16 -10.16 -8.24
CA ILE A 195 -7.31 -11.62 -8.11
C ILE A 195 -6.93 -12.05 -6.70
N ILE A 196 -5.80 -11.60 -6.19
CA ILE A 196 -5.29 -11.96 -4.86
C ILE A 196 -6.25 -11.47 -3.76
N LEU A 197 -6.72 -10.22 -3.84
CA LEU A 197 -7.71 -9.69 -2.90
C LEU A 197 -9.02 -10.49 -2.96
N GLY A 198 -9.43 -10.93 -4.14
CA GLY A 198 -10.58 -11.81 -4.32
C GLY A 198 -10.41 -13.16 -3.60
N VAL A 199 -9.21 -13.77 -3.68
CA VAL A 199 -8.87 -15.01 -2.94
C VAL A 199 -8.89 -14.75 -1.43
N THR A 200 -8.27 -13.65 -0.98
CA THR A 200 -8.26 -13.25 0.42
C THR A 200 -9.67 -13.09 0.98
N ILE A 201 -10.54 -12.37 0.29
CA ILE A 201 -11.93 -12.11 0.71
C ILE A 201 -12.72 -13.41 0.82
N LYS A 202 -12.48 -14.39 -0.07
CA LYS A 202 -13.14 -15.72 0.00
C LYS A 202 -12.60 -16.57 1.14
N SER A 203 -11.31 -16.45 1.45
CA SER A 203 -10.64 -17.26 2.47
C SER A 203 -10.94 -16.81 3.90
N VAL A 204 -11.25 -15.54 4.10
CA VAL A 204 -11.42 -14.91 5.41
C VAL A 204 -12.91 -14.80 5.74
N ARG A 205 -13.26 -15.09 6.99
CA ARG A 205 -14.60 -14.85 7.53
C ARG A 205 -14.51 -13.97 8.76
N GLU A 206 -15.26 -12.89 8.76
CA GLU A 206 -15.47 -12.09 9.97
C GLU A 206 -16.30 -12.91 10.97
N ARG A 207 -15.84 -12.96 12.22
CA ARG A 207 -16.71 -13.47 13.30
C ARG A 207 -17.94 -12.56 13.39
N LYS A 208 -19.12 -13.18 13.48
CA LYS A 208 -20.33 -12.46 13.85
C LYS A 208 -20.17 -12.03 15.30
N PHE A 209 -19.63 -10.86 15.53
CA PHE A 209 -19.76 -10.25 16.82
C PHE A 209 -21.24 -9.90 17.01
N GLU A 210 -21.89 -10.51 17.96
CA GLU A 210 -23.04 -9.90 18.60
C GLU A 210 -22.53 -8.63 19.26
N LEU A 211 -22.57 -7.53 18.51
CA LEU A 211 -22.31 -6.24 19.10
C LEU A 211 -23.35 -6.06 20.20
N LYS A 212 -22.91 -6.14 21.47
CA LYS A 212 -23.62 -5.43 22.52
C LYS A 212 -24.02 -4.08 21.95
N LYS A 213 -25.28 -3.71 22.10
CA LYS A 213 -25.87 -2.43 21.63
C LYS A 213 -25.23 -1.22 22.33
N GLU A 214 -23.93 -1.25 22.59
CA GLU A 214 -23.20 -0.10 23.08
C GLU A 214 -23.09 0.92 21.95
N LYS A 215 -23.65 2.09 22.19
CA LYS A 215 -23.52 3.22 21.27
C LYS A 215 -22.03 3.49 21.09
N LEU A 216 -21.52 3.23 19.88
CA LEU A 216 -20.13 3.59 19.52
C LEU A 216 -19.88 5.05 19.93
N PRO A 217 -18.77 5.35 20.59
CA PRO A 217 -18.46 6.70 21.02
C PRO A 217 -18.44 7.67 19.84
N SER A 218 -18.90 8.89 20.06
CA SER A 218 -18.82 9.97 19.08
C SER A 218 -17.36 10.21 18.67
N PHE A 219 -17.12 10.56 17.42
CA PHE A 219 -15.79 10.88 16.89
C PHE A 219 -15.02 11.84 17.78
N ASN A 220 -15.68 12.89 18.28
CA ASN A 220 -15.07 13.87 19.19
C ASN A 220 -14.59 13.25 20.52
N LYS A 221 -15.30 12.26 21.06
CA LYS A 221 -14.86 11.55 22.27
C LYS A 221 -13.64 10.69 22.01
N VAL A 222 -13.60 10.02 20.86
CA VAL A 222 -12.43 9.21 20.44
C VAL A 222 -11.23 10.10 20.23
N ALA A 223 -11.38 11.20 19.49
CA ALA A 223 -10.30 12.16 19.23
C ALA A 223 -9.72 12.73 20.53
N LYS A 224 -10.58 13.14 21.48
CA LYS A 224 -10.15 13.65 22.79
C LYS A 224 -9.43 12.58 23.63
N SER A 225 -9.86 11.33 23.55
CA SER A 225 -9.20 10.22 24.25
C SER A 225 -7.80 9.95 23.71
N VAL A 226 -7.63 9.99 22.39
CA VAL A 226 -6.33 9.84 21.72
C VAL A 226 -5.42 11.02 22.04
N ALA A 227 -5.94 12.25 21.98
CA ALA A 227 -5.16 13.46 22.27
C ALA A 227 -4.56 13.45 23.68
N ASN A 228 -5.28 12.89 24.66
CA ASN A 228 -4.84 12.83 26.06
C ASN A 228 -3.99 11.58 26.39
N ASN A 229 -3.71 10.72 25.41
CA ASN A 229 -2.97 9.48 25.63
C ASN A 229 -1.46 9.70 25.38
N TYR A 230 -0.71 10.07 26.41
CA TYR A 230 0.74 10.32 26.32
C TYR A 230 1.56 9.12 25.78
N PRO A 231 1.34 7.86 26.22
CA PRO A 231 2.01 6.69 25.64
C PRO A 231 1.78 6.56 24.13
N PHE A 232 0.57 6.87 23.64
CA PHE A 232 0.26 6.85 22.23
C PHE A 232 1.17 7.83 21.44
N TRP A 233 1.35 9.05 21.94
CA TRP A 233 2.16 10.05 21.25
C TRP A 233 3.64 9.69 21.21
N ILE A 234 4.18 9.06 22.26
CA ILE A 234 5.58 8.57 22.23
C ILE A 234 5.77 7.55 21.11
N VAL A 235 4.90 6.52 21.06
CA VAL A 235 4.94 5.49 20.03
C VAL A 235 4.74 6.09 18.64
N PHE A 236 3.77 6.99 18.50
CA PHE A 236 3.48 7.68 17.25
C PHE A 236 4.69 8.47 16.73
N CYS A 237 5.31 9.30 17.56
CA CYS A 237 6.52 10.05 17.17
C CYS A 237 7.69 9.13 16.79
N SER A 238 7.88 8.03 17.53
CA SER A 238 8.92 7.05 17.23
C SER A 238 8.72 6.39 15.86
N ILE A 239 7.50 5.95 15.56
CA ILE A 239 7.15 5.35 14.27
C ILE A 239 7.29 6.38 13.15
N LEU A 240 6.92 7.64 13.39
CA LEU A 240 7.02 8.72 12.42
C LEU A 240 8.47 8.97 12.02
N ILE A 241 9.39 9.05 12.99
CA ILE A 241 10.83 9.25 12.73
C ILE A 241 11.40 8.06 11.95
N LEU A 242 11.15 6.83 12.41
CA LEU A 242 11.62 5.61 11.73
C LEU A 242 11.05 5.50 10.31
N GLY A 243 9.76 5.78 10.14
CA GLY A 243 9.10 5.76 8.85
C GLY A 243 9.63 6.82 7.89
N ALA A 244 9.85 8.05 8.36
CA ALA A 244 10.43 9.11 7.55
C ALA A 244 11.83 8.74 7.05
N THR A 245 12.68 8.18 7.93
CA THR A 245 14.03 7.73 7.56
C THR A 245 13.98 6.62 6.50
N ALA A 246 13.13 5.62 6.68
CA ALA A 246 12.96 4.53 5.71
C ALA A 246 12.45 5.02 4.35
N ILE A 247 11.49 5.95 4.34
CA ILE A 247 10.97 6.54 3.11
C ILE A 247 12.05 7.35 2.39
N MET A 248 12.82 8.17 3.10
CA MET A 248 13.92 8.94 2.51
C MET A 248 14.97 8.01 1.89
N PHE A 249 15.36 6.95 2.57
CA PHE A 249 16.32 5.97 2.05
C PHE A 249 15.80 5.33 0.76
N ASN A 250 14.60 4.75 0.78
CA ASN A 250 14.03 4.07 -0.39
C ASN A 250 13.86 5.00 -1.61
N LYS A 251 13.47 6.25 -1.38
CA LYS A 251 13.27 7.21 -2.47
C LYS A 251 14.57 7.66 -3.13
N ASN A 252 15.61 7.82 -2.35
CA ASN A 252 16.90 8.25 -2.87
C ASN A 252 17.70 7.10 -3.52
N LEU A 253 17.35 5.84 -3.25
CA LEU A 253 18.10 4.69 -3.74
C LEU A 253 18.20 4.65 -5.28
N ILE A 254 17.09 4.87 -5.98
CA ILE A 254 17.05 4.87 -7.46
C ILE A 254 17.92 6.01 -8.02
N TYR A 255 17.78 7.21 -7.44
CA TYR A 255 18.57 8.37 -7.86
C TYR A 255 20.06 8.16 -7.60
N PHE A 256 20.41 7.57 -6.47
CA PHE A 256 21.79 7.23 -6.14
C PHE A 256 22.40 6.25 -7.15
N VAL A 257 21.69 5.17 -7.49
CA VAL A 257 22.13 4.20 -8.49
C VAL A 257 22.30 4.83 -9.87
N LYS A 258 21.30 5.62 -10.30
CA LYS A 258 21.33 6.26 -11.63
C LYS A 258 22.40 7.34 -11.75
N TYR A 259 22.46 8.26 -10.80
CA TYR A 259 23.28 9.49 -10.94
C TYR A 259 24.64 9.40 -10.25
N SER A 260 24.79 8.64 -9.17
CA SER A 260 26.07 8.53 -8.45
C SER A 260 26.90 7.34 -8.91
N LEU A 261 26.25 6.21 -9.22
CA LEU A 261 26.95 5.01 -9.70
C LEU A 261 27.04 4.92 -11.23
N ASN A 262 26.39 5.85 -11.97
CA ASN A 262 26.34 5.85 -13.44
C ASN A 262 25.84 4.52 -14.05
N MET A 263 25.08 3.76 -13.30
CA MET A 263 24.55 2.48 -13.75
C MET A 263 23.25 2.71 -14.51
N HIS A 264 23.36 2.79 -15.83
CA HIS A 264 22.21 2.98 -16.72
C HIS A 264 21.37 1.72 -16.93
N ASP A 265 21.92 0.55 -16.67
CA ASP A 265 21.20 -0.72 -16.74
C ASP A 265 20.58 -1.05 -15.39
N TYR A 266 19.25 -0.97 -15.33
CA TYR A 266 18.41 -1.19 -14.14
C TYR A 266 18.53 -2.60 -13.52
N HIS A 267 19.31 -3.49 -14.12
CA HIS A 267 19.61 -4.82 -13.60
C HIS A 267 20.32 -4.79 -12.24
N CYS A 268 20.90 -3.66 -11.85
CA CYS A 268 21.72 -3.58 -10.65
C CYS A 268 20.95 -3.38 -9.31
N LEU A 269 19.67 -3.05 -9.35
CA LEU A 269 18.86 -3.01 -8.11
C LEU A 269 18.66 -4.40 -7.50
N LEU A 270 18.85 -5.47 -8.28
CA LEU A 270 18.84 -6.86 -7.81
C LEU A 270 20.18 -7.29 -7.20
N TYR A 271 21.29 -6.60 -7.51
CA TYR A 271 22.64 -7.04 -7.14
C TYR A 271 23.19 -6.47 -5.85
N THR A 272 22.46 -5.63 -5.12
CA THR A 272 22.98 -5.05 -3.86
C THR A 272 23.10 -6.05 -2.72
N SER A 273 22.56 -7.27 -2.85
CA SER A 273 22.80 -8.35 -1.89
C SER A 273 23.97 -9.28 -2.28
N ASP A 274 24.29 -9.41 -3.57
CA ASP A 274 25.32 -10.34 -4.03
C ASP A 274 26.67 -9.68 -4.33
N ALA A 275 26.74 -8.36 -4.47
CA ALA A 275 28.00 -7.64 -4.73
C ALA A 275 28.92 -7.59 -3.52
N ALA A 276 28.51 -8.09 -2.37
CA ALA A 276 29.37 -8.24 -1.18
C ALA A 276 30.22 -9.51 -1.20
N ASP A 277 29.96 -10.43 -2.13
CA ASP A 277 30.61 -11.76 -2.19
C ASP A 277 31.51 -11.97 -3.43
N ASP A 278 31.78 -10.94 -4.24
CA ASP A 278 32.72 -11.08 -5.36
C ASP A 278 34.12 -10.56 -4.98
N PRO A 279 35.09 -11.44 -4.70
CA PRO A 279 36.44 -11.09 -4.34
C PRO A 279 37.31 -10.93 -5.60
N THR A 280 37.08 -9.90 -6.44
CA THR A 280 38.07 -9.49 -7.45
C THR A 280 38.21 -8.00 -7.51
#